data_4ebd4d1e4abc584d3ebbd77b793c44ee
#
_entry.id   4ebd4d1e4abc584d3ebbd77b793c44ee
#
_cell.length_a   1.000
_cell.length_b   1.000
_cell.length_c   1.000
_cell.angle_alpha   90.00
_cell.angle_beta   90.00
_cell.angle_gamma   90.00
#
_symmetry.space_group_name_H-M   'P 1'
#
loop_
_entity.id
_entity.type
_entity.pdbx_description
1 polymer ?
#
loop_
_entity_poly.entity_id
_entity_poly.type
_entity_poly.pdbx_seq_one_letter_code
_entity_poly.pdbx_strand_id
1 'polypeptide(L)'
;MIAKLDYLRRVGNNATHNPKGVSRDQAVLAVQNLHSFLDFVAYCYGADYTEVSFDKSLLDVLIHAAEPVAPPAAEEVDFQTLLDENFPKREKLTAKRVAQLKQGYTVKPMDMTEAQTRKAYIDVMLQDAGWQRGPNWVNEYPIDEMPNKSGFGKADYVLLGDNGLPLAVIEAKRTSVNVEKGRQQAKLYADFLEKKTGQRPIIFTTNGYETRIWS
;
A
#
# COMPACT_ATOMS: atom_id res chain seq x y z
N MET A 1 -8.04 5.79 -4.69
CA MET A 1 -7.29 6.95 -4.19
C MET A 1 -7.03 6.88 -2.68
N ILE A 2 -8.05 6.61 -1.84
CA ILE A 2 -7.93 6.54 -0.37
C ILE A 2 -6.79 5.62 0.09
N ALA A 3 -6.68 4.40 -0.44
CA ALA A 3 -5.61 3.48 -0.07
C ALA A 3 -4.20 4.01 -0.37
N LYS A 4 -4.03 4.84 -1.41
CA LYS A 4 -2.75 5.49 -1.72
C LYS A 4 -2.37 6.55 -0.68
N LEU A 5 -3.35 7.33 -0.22
CA LEU A 5 -3.16 8.33 0.84
C LEU A 5 -2.91 7.66 2.20
N ASP A 6 -3.63 6.59 2.50
CA ASP A 6 -3.40 5.81 3.73
C ASP A 6 -1.99 5.21 3.76
N TYR A 7 -1.48 4.73 2.63
CA TYR A 7 -0.09 4.29 2.52
C TYR A 7 0.89 5.42 2.86
N LEU A 8 0.69 6.63 2.30
CA LEU A 8 1.53 7.79 2.62
C LEU A 8 1.55 8.11 4.11
N ARG A 9 0.37 8.12 4.75
CA ARG A 9 0.24 8.33 6.19
C ARG A 9 1.03 7.29 7.00
N ARG A 10 0.88 6.00 6.65
CA ARG A 10 1.56 4.89 7.35
C ARG A 10 3.07 4.96 7.20
N VAL A 11 3.56 5.18 5.97
CA VAL A 11 5.00 5.30 5.71
C VAL A 11 5.57 6.52 6.44
N GLY A 12 4.86 7.66 6.45
CA GLY A 12 5.27 8.85 7.18
C GLY A 12 5.37 8.61 8.70
N ASN A 13 4.35 7.97 9.29
CA ASN A 13 4.37 7.61 10.70
C ASN A 13 5.53 6.66 11.02
N ASN A 14 5.75 5.64 10.17
CA ASN A 14 6.85 4.70 10.35
C ASN A 14 8.22 5.39 10.26
N ALA A 15 8.39 6.33 9.34
CA ALA A 15 9.62 7.12 9.21
C ALA A 15 9.94 7.92 10.47
N THR A 16 8.91 8.44 11.16
CA THR A 16 9.06 9.28 12.35
C THR A 16 9.35 8.46 13.61
N HIS A 17 8.76 7.27 13.73
CA HIS A 17 8.76 6.51 14.98
C HIS A 17 9.63 5.24 14.94
N ASN A 18 10.17 4.85 13.78
CA ASN A 18 10.98 3.65 13.64
C ASN A 18 12.45 3.99 13.43
N PRO A 19 13.36 3.57 14.33
CA PRO A 19 14.81 3.80 14.18
C PRO A 19 15.42 3.21 12.90
N LYS A 20 14.78 2.18 12.32
CA LYS A 20 15.23 1.58 11.06
C LYS A 20 14.83 2.39 9.82
N GLY A 21 14.00 3.44 10.02
CA GLY A 21 13.55 4.32 8.94
C GLY A 21 12.68 3.61 7.90
N VAL A 22 12.59 4.22 6.73
CA VAL A 22 11.82 3.76 5.58
C VAL A 22 12.78 3.22 4.52
N SER A 23 12.47 2.06 3.93
CA SER A 23 13.29 1.53 2.83
C SER A 23 13.15 2.40 1.58
N ARG A 24 14.18 2.37 0.70
CA ARG A 24 14.14 3.09 -0.58
C ARG A 24 12.90 2.72 -1.41
N ASP A 25 12.54 1.44 -1.48
CA ASP A 25 11.37 0.97 -2.23
C ASP A 25 10.07 1.56 -1.66
N GLN A 26 9.95 1.63 -0.33
CA GLN A 26 8.82 2.26 0.35
C GLN A 26 8.75 3.76 0.07
N ALA A 27 9.89 4.46 0.09
CA ALA A 27 9.96 5.88 -0.22
C ALA A 27 9.57 6.16 -1.67
N VAL A 28 10.11 5.40 -2.63
CA VAL A 28 9.75 5.52 -4.05
C VAL A 28 8.25 5.31 -4.26
N LEU A 29 7.68 4.28 -3.63
CA LEU A 29 6.26 4.01 -3.72
C LEU A 29 5.40 5.12 -3.07
N ALA A 30 5.86 5.71 -1.97
CA ALA A 30 5.20 6.85 -1.36
C ALA A 30 5.16 8.04 -2.35
N VAL A 31 6.29 8.38 -2.99
CA VAL A 31 6.34 9.45 -3.99
C VAL A 31 5.44 9.15 -5.20
N GLN A 32 5.40 7.90 -5.68
CA GLN A 32 4.49 7.50 -6.75
C GLN A 32 3.01 7.64 -6.37
N ASN A 33 2.66 7.27 -5.13
CA ASN A 33 1.30 7.43 -4.62
C ASN A 33 0.92 8.91 -4.49
N LEU A 34 1.87 9.75 -4.03
CA LEU A 34 1.69 11.20 -3.98
C LEU A 34 1.50 11.79 -5.37
N HIS A 35 2.34 11.41 -6.35
CA HIS A 35 2.18 11.83 -7.73
C HIS A 35 0.80 11.48 -8.28
N SER A 36 0.32 10.24 -8.07
CA SER A 36 -1.01 9.82 -8.50
C SER A 36 -2.14 10.63 -7.85
N PHE A 37 -1.95 11.06 -6.61
CA PHE A 37 -2.91 11.92 -5.93
C PHE A 37 -2.89 13.35 -6.50
N LEU A 38 -1.71 13.92 -6.73
CA LEU A 38 -1.57 15.24 -7.32
C LEU A 38 -2.10 15.28 -8.75
N ASP A 39 -1.86 14.24 -9.55
CA ASP A 39 -2.42 14.09 -10.88
C ASP A 39 -3.97 14.07 -10.85
N PHE A 40 -4.55 13.32 -9.91
CA PHE A 40 -5.99 13.34 -9.68
C PHE A 40 -6.52 14.73 -9.30
N VAL A 41 -5.80 15.45 -8.44
CA VAL A 41 -6.16 16.83 -8.06
C VAL A 41 -6.07 17.76 -9.26
N ALA A 42 -5.01 17.66 -10.05
CA ALA A 42 -4.84 18.43 -11.27
C ALA A 42 -5.96 18.15 -12.29
N TYR A 43 -6.32 16.87 -12.46
CA TYR A 43 -7.45 16.47 -13.29
C TYR A 43 -8.78 17.10 -12.83
N CYS A 44 -9.05 17.09 -11.52
CA CYS A 44 -10.31 17.61 -10.98
C CYS A 44 -10.41 19.14 -10.99
N TYR A 45 -9.27 19.82 -10.82
CA TYR A 45 -9.25 21.26 -10.50
C TYR A 45 -8.34 22.09 -11.42
N GLY A 46 -7.49 21.45 -12.24
CA GLY A 46 -6.65 22.15 -13.20
C GLY A 46 -7.47 22.79 -14.32
N ALA A 47 -7.02 23.96 -14.81
CA ALA A 47 -7.65 24.61 -15.96
C ALA A 47 -7.34 23.84 -17.25
N ASP A 48 -6.07 23.45 -17.42
CA ASP A 48 -5.55 22.75 -18.60
C ASP A 48 -4.84 21.48 -18.13
N TYR A 49 -5.63 20.42 -17.91
CA TYR A 49 -5.07 19.15 -17.46
C TYR A 49 -4.41 18.40 -18.60
N THR A 50 -3.16 18.04 -18.39
CA THR A 50 -2.42 17.07 -19.21
C THR A 50 -1.89 15.97 -18.31
N GLU A 51 -2.15 14.72 -18.67
CA GLU A 51 -1.65 13.57 -17.91
C GLU A 51 -0.12 13.53 -17.96
N VAL A 52 0.52 13.49 -16.78
CA VAL A 52 1.97 13.35 -16.65
C VAL A 52 2.27 11.99 -16.02
N SER A 53 3.04 11.16 -16.72
CA SER A 53 3.48 9.88 -16.20
C SER A 53 4.57 10.06 -15.15
N PHE A 54 4.55 9.24 -14.09
CA PHE A 54 5.61 9.23 -13.10
C PHE A 54 6.91 8.69 -13.69
N ASP A 55 7.95 9.52 -13.69
CA ASP A 55 9.28 9.12 -14.13
C ASP A 55 10.17 8.76 -12.94
N LYS A 56 10.38 7.46 -12.75
CA LYS A 56 11.22 6.95 -11.65
C LYS A 56 12.70 7.30 -11.82
N SER A 57 13.18 7.53 -13.05
CA SER A 57 14.59 7.81 -13.31
C SER A 57 15.04 9.13 -12.68
N LEU A 58 14.12 10.09 -12.53
CA LEU A 58 14.40 11.38 -11.88
C LEU A 58 14.84 11.22 -10.42
N LEU A 59 14.39 10.18 -9.74
CA LEU A 59 14.78 9.91 -8.35
C LEU A 59 16.23 9.44 -8.24
N ASP A 60 16.78 8.79 -9.27
CA ASP A 60 18.16 8.31 -9.29
C ASP A 60 19.16 9.46 -9.48
N VAL A 61 18.77 10.48 -10.25
CA VAL A 61 19.59 11.68 -10.45
C VAL A 61 19.75 12.49 -9.16
N LEU A 62 18.67 12.62 -8.38
CA LEU A 62 18.69 13.40 -7.13
C LEU A 62 19.55 12.75 -6.05
N ILE A 63 19.69 11.41 -6.04
CA ILE A 63 20.52 10.69 -5.05
C ILE A 63 22.00 10.93 -5.28
N HIS A 64 22.44 11.16 -6.51
CA HIS A 64 23.84 11.44 -6.84
C HIS A 64 24.20 12.93 -6.74
N ALA A 65 23.22 13.83 -6.64
CA ALA A 65 23.41 15.26 -6.57
C ALA A 65 23.33 15.86 -5.15
N ALA A 66 22.93 15.08 -4.16
CA ALA A 66 22.72 15.58 -2.80
C ALA A 66 23.96 15.40 -1.91
N GLU A 67 24.88 16.35 -1.95
CA GLU A 67 25.47 16.80 -0.68
C GLU A 67 24.32 17.35 0.18
N PRO A 68 24.31 17.10 1.50
CA PRO A 68 23.24 17.60 2.36
C PRO A 68 23.28 19.14 2.38
N VAL A 69 22.56 19.74 1.47
CA VAL A 69 22.23 21.16 1.56
C VAL A 69 21.32 21.28 2.78
N ALA A 70 21.78 22.01 3.80
CA ALA A 70 20.93 22.37 4.91
C ALA A 70 19.62 22.94 4.34
N PRO A 71 18.45 22.49 4.82
CA PRO A 71 17.21 23.03 4.34
C PRO A 71 17.26 24.55 4.49
N PRO A 72 16.90 25.34 3.46
CA PRO A 72 16.81 26.78 3.62
C PRO A 72 15.92 27.04 4.83
N ALA A 73 16.35 27.99 5.67
CA ALA A 73 15.54 28.41 6.81
C ALA A 73 14.12 28.62 6.28
N ALA A 74 13.15 27.89 6.86
CA ALA A 74 11.76 28.00 6.44
C ALA A 74 11.38 29.47 6.66
N GLU A 75 11.28 30.24 5.57
CA GLU A 75 10.54 31.48 5.60
C GLU A 75 9.14 31.08 6.03
N GLU A 76 8.63 31.66 7.10
CA GLU A 76 7.22 31.51 7.50
C GLU A 76 6.37 32.04 6.34
N VAL A 77 6.04 31.13 5.45
CA VAL A 77 5.15 31.43 4.34
C VAL A 77 3.76 31.55 4.93
N ASP A 78 3.21 32.76 4.93
CA ASP A 78 1.79 32.96 5.25
C ASP A 78 0.93 32.21 4.23
N PHE A 79 0.51 31.02 4.63
CA PHE A 79 -0.27 30.11 3.80
C PHE A 79 -1.59 30.76 3.33
N GLN A 80 -2.14 31.69 4.14
CA GLN A 80 -3.37 32.39 3.78
C GLN A 80 -3.13 33.40 2.65
N THR A 81 -2.05 34.14 2.71
CA THR A 81 -1.66 35.06 1.64
C THR A 81 -1.37 34.30 0.34
N LEU A 82 -0.67 33.17 0.41
CA LEU A 82 -0.44 32.30 -0.76
C LEU A 82 -1.74 31.75 -1.35
N LEU A 83 -2.70 31.36 -0.49
CA LEU A 83 -4.01 30.90 -0.95
C LEU A 83 -4.78 32.03 -1.63
N ASP A 84 -4.77 33.23 -1.06
CA ASP A 84 -5.51 34.38 -1.58
C ASP A 84 -4.92 34.89 -2.90
N GLU A 85 -3.60 34.86 -3.07
CA GLU A 85 -2.91 35.27 -4.30
C GLU A 85 -3.02 34.24 -5.42
N ASN A 86 -2.89 32.94 -5.12
CA ASN A 86 -2.83 31.88 -6.11
C ASN A 86 -4.18 31.21 -6.40
N PHE A 87 -5.22 31.51 -5.62
CA PHE A 87 -6.58 31.07 -5.91
C PHE A 87 -7.47 32.26 -6.30
N PRO A 88 -7.32 32.86 -7.48
CA PRO A 88 -8.30 33.80 -7.99
C PRO A 88 -9.67 33.10 -7.93
N LYS A 89 -10.72 33.84 -7.57
CA LYS A 89 -12.11 33.38 -7.34
C LYS A 89 -12.49 32.23 -8.29
N ARG A 90 -12.12 31.01 -7.92
CA ARG A 90 -12.49 29.82 -8.67
C ARG A 90 -13.98 29.65 -8.55
N GLU A 91 -14.68 29.56 -9.66
CA GLU A 91 -16.02 29.01 -9.67
C GLU A 91 -15.98 27.71 -8.87
N LYS A 92 -16.71 27.66 -7.76
CA LYS A 92 -16.83 26.41 -6.99
C LYS A 92 -17.36 25.36 -7.95
N LEU A 93 -16.53 24.38 -8.26
CA LEU A 93 -16.96 23.23 -9.04
C LEU A 93 -18.20 22.66 -8.37
N THR A 94 -19.32 22.66 -9.07
CA THR A 94 -20.54 22.07 -8.53
C THR A 94 -20.28 20.60 -8.23
N ALA A 95 -20.94 20.05 -7.22
CA ALA A 95 -20.80 18.63 -6.88
C ALA A 95 -21.05 17.72 -8.10
N LYS A 96 -21.93 18.13 -9.01
CA LYS A 96 -22.21 17.44 -10.27
C LYS A 96 -21.01 17.41 -11.21
N ARG A 97 -20.27 18.52 -11.37
CA ARG A 97 -19.07 18.60 -12.22
C ARG A 97 -17.95 17.74 -11.63
N VAL A 98 -17.75 17.79 -10.30
CA VAL A 98 -16.78 16.94 -9.61
C VAL A 98 -17.11 15.45 -9.78
N ALA A 99 -18.39 15.08 -9.69
CA ALA A 99 -18.83 13.71 -9.90
C ALA A 99 -18.57 13.22 -11.34
N GLN A 100 -18.86 14.07 -12.34
CA GLN A 100 -18.60 13.78 -13.75
C GLN A 100 -17.10 13.62 -14.04
N LEU A 101 -16.27 14.50 -13.52
CA LEU A 101 -14.81 14.42 -13.65
C LEU A 101 -14.27 13.16 -13.01
N LYS A 102 -14.75 12.79 -11.80
CA LYS A 102 -14.33 11.55 -11.12
C LYS A 102 -14.67 10.28 -11.89
N GLN A 103 -15.76 10.25 -12.64
CA GLN A 103 -16.14 9.09 -13.46
C GLN A 103 -15.19 8.88 -14.65
N GLY A 104 -14.62 9.96 -15.19
CA GLY A 104 -13.66 9.88 -16.29
C GLY A 104 -12.23 9.58 -15.88
N TYR A 105 -11.90 9.72 -14.59
CA TYR A 105 -10.55 9.48 -14.09
C TYR A 105 -10.33 8.02 -13.72
N THR A 106 -9.45 7.35 -14.45
CA THR A 106 -9.05 5.99 -14.15
C THR A 106 -7.71 6.00 -13.43
N VAL A 107 -7.72 5.64 -12.14
CA VAL A 107 -6.48 5.40 -11.39
C VAL A 107 -5.80 4.19 -11.98
N LYS A 108 -4.67 4.39 -12.68
CA LYS A 108 -3.86 3.28 -13.16
C LYS A 108 -3.25 2.55 -11.96
N PRO A 109 -3.54 1.25 -11.76
CA PRO A 109 -2.86 0.50 -10.71
C PRO A 109 -1.37 0.43 -11.07
N MET A 110 -0.51 0.65 -10.09
CA MET A 110 0.90 0.31 -10.27
C MET A 110 1.00 -1.20 -10.38
N ASP A 111 1.51 -1.69 -11.51
CA ASP A 111 1.69 -3.13 -11.72
C ASP A 111 2.93 -3.60 -10.95
N MET A 112 2.70 -3.99 -9.71
CA MET A 112 3.71 -4.55 -8.81
C MET A 112 3.59 -6.06 -8.78
N THR A 113 4.72 -6.74 -8.78
CA THR A 113 4.75 -8.18 -8.53
C THR A 113 4.20 -8.48 -7.13
N GLU A 114 3.81 -9.72 -6.91
CA GLU A 114 3.30 -10.16 -5.61
C GLU A 114 4.32 -9.97 -4.49
N ALA A 115 5.59 -10.27 -4.74
CA ALA A 115 6.68 -10.04 -3.79
C ALA A 115 6.88 -8.55 -3.46
N GLN A 116 6.76 -7.67 -4.45
CA GLN A 116 6.82 -6.22 -4.24
C GLN A 116 5.59 -5.72 -3.47
N THR A 117 4.40 -6.23 -3.77
CA THR A 117 3.16 -5.91 -3.05
C THR A 117 3.28 -6.31 -1.58
N ARG A 118 3.79 -7.51 -1.30
CA ARG A 118 4.03 -7.99 0.07
C ARG A 118 4.93 -7.02 0.82
N LYS A 119 6.12 -6.78 0.31
CA LYS A 119 7.14 -5.97 0.99
C LYS A 119 6.72 -4.50 1.15
N ALA A 120 6.10 -3.93 0.13
CA ALA A 120 5.80 -2.50 0.11
C ALA A 120 4.51 -2.13 0.85
N TYR A 121 3.48 -2.98 0.78
CA TYR A 121 2.17 -2.69 1.35
C TYR A 121 1.86 -3.55 2.58
N ILE A 122 1.96 -4.89 2.46
CA ILE A 122 1.44 -5.78 3.48
C ILE A 122 2.34 -5.77 4.71
N ASP A 123 3.66 -5.85 4.54
CA ASP A 123 4.61 -5.77 5.65
C ASP A 123 4.45 -4.46 6.43
N VAL A 124 4.25 -3.33 5.73
CA VAL A 124 4.01 -2.02 6.35
C VAL A 124 2.71 -2.00 7.15
N MET A 125 1.64 -2.57 6.59
CA MET A 125 0.35 -2.65 7.28
C MET A 125 0.42 -3.52 8.54
N LEU A 126 1.12 -4.65 8.47
CA LEU A 126 1.32 -5.54 9.62
C LEU A 126 2.15 -4.86 10.71
N GLN A 127 3.26 -4.20 10.35
CA GLN A 127 4.09 -3.45 11.29
C GLN A 127 3.32 -2.32 11.97
N ASP A 128 2.54 -1.55 11.21
CA ASP A 128 1.71 -0.46 11.74
C ASP A 128 0.62 -0.98 12.70
N ALA A 129 0.16 -2.21 12.48
CA ALA A 129 -0.79 -2.90 13.37
C ALA A 129 -0.12 -3.59 14.58
N GLY A 130 1.20 -3.45 14.75
CA GLY A 130 1.95 -3.99 15.89
C GLY A 130 2.48 -5.40 15.72
N TRP A 131 2.28 -6.04 14.56
CA TRP A 131 2.82 -7.36 14.29
C TRP A 131 4.33 -7.31 14.07
N GLN A 132 5.05 -8.35 14.52
CA GLN A 132 6.49 -8.45 14.42
C GLN A 132 6.89 -9.71 13.66
N ARG A 133 7.72 -9.52 12.63
CA ARG A 133 8.23 -10.63 11.82
C ARG A 133 9.12 -11.55 12.66
N GLY A 134 8.82 -12.83 12.64
CA GLY A 134 9.48 -13.86 13.45
C GLY A 134 8.68 -14.19 14.71
N PRO A 135 8.49 -13.28 15.67
CA PRO A 135 7.75 -13.56 16.90
C PRO A 135 6.30 -13.98 16.68
N ASN A 136 5.54 -13.21 15.91
CA ASN A 136 4.10 -13.44 15.76
C ASN A 136 3.58 -13.31 14.32
N TRP A 137 4.47 -13.18 13.34
CA TRP A 137 4.15 -13.32 11.92
C TRP A 137 5.25 -14.10 11.17
N VAL A 138 4.85 -15.06 10.39
CA VAL A 138 5.74 -15.90 9.57
C VAL A 138 5.39 -15.73 8.10
N ASN A 139 6.42 -15.46 7.27
CA ASN A 139 6.27 -15.39 5.82
C ASN A 139 6.54 -16.76 5.19
N GLU A 140 5.87 -17.02 4.06
CA GLU A 140 6.06 -18.25 3.29
C GLU A 140 5.96 -19.51 4.16
N TYR A 141 4.93 -19.52 5.03
CA TYR A 141 4.70 -20.62 5.94
C TYR A 141 4.45 -21.91 5.17
N PRO A 142 5.23 -22.98 5.41
CA PRO A 142 5.10 -24.23 4.68
C PRO A 142 3.77 -24.92 5.00
N ILE A 143 3.08 -25.35 3.97
CA ILE A 143 1.82 -26.07 4.03
C ILE A 143 1.99 -27.40 3.33
N ASP A 144 1.75 -28.48 4.04
CA ASP A 144 1.78 -29.84 3.52
C ASP A 144 0.37 -30.28 3.08
N GLU A 145 0.25 -31.47 2.49
CA GLU A 145 -1.01 -32.10 2.08
C GLU A 145 -1.86 -31.24 1.13
N MET A 146 -1.22 -30.40 0.30
CA MET A 146 -1.94 -29.61 -0.69
C MET A 146 -2.46 -30.49 -1.84
N PRO A 147 -3.66 -30.19 -2.38
CA PRO A 147 -4.28 -30.94 -3.48
C PRO A 147 -3.64 -30.58 -4.84
N ASN A 148 -2.34 -30.35 -4.89
CA ASN A 148 -1.57 -30.12 -6.10
C ASN A 148 -0.57 -31.25 -6.33
N LYS A 149 0.07 -31.27 -7.50
CA LYS A 149 1.02 -32.35 -7.88
C LYS A 149 2.20 -32.49 -6.94
N SER A 150 2.64 -31.40 -6.27
CA SER A 150 3.77 -31.41 -5.35
C SER A 150 3.39 -31.83 -3.92
N GLY A 151 2.11 -31.78 -3.58
CA GLY A 151 1.63 -31.99 -2.21
C GLY A 151 2.00 -30.84 -1.24
N PHE A 152 2.67 -29.79 -1.72
CA PHE A 152 3.18 -28.70 -0.90
C PHE A 152 2.66 -27.34 -1.36
N GLY A 153 2.56 -26.41 -0.42
CA GLY A 153 2.25 -25.01 -0.65
C GLY A 153 2.97 -24.11 0.35
N LYS A 154 2.83 -22.82 0.16
CA LYS A 154 3.33 -21.80 1.10
C LYS A 154 2.27 -20.74 1.26
N ALA A 155 1.83 -20.51 2.49
CA ALA A 155 1.01 -19.35 2.79
C ALA A 155 1.89 -18.11 2.83
N ASP A 156 1.49 -17.03 2.15
CA ASP A 156 2.27 -15.81 2.11
C ASP A 156 2.57 -15.27 3.51
N TYR A 157 1.54 -15.28 4.39
CA TYR A 157 1.70 -14.92 5.81
C TYR A 157 0.81 -15.81 6.68
N VAL A 158 1.34 -16.17 7.85
CA VAL A 158 0.58 -16.71 8.98
C VAL A 158 0.85 -15.82 10.18
N LEU A 159 -0.22 -15.30 10.78
CA LEU A 159 -0.16 -14.54 12.02
C LEU A 159 -0.43 -15.48 13.19
N LEU A 160 0.41 -15.41 14.20
CA LEU A 160 0.37 -16.28 15.37
C LEU A 160 -0.03 -15.48 16.61
N GLY A 161 -0.85 -16.07 17.44
CA GLY A 161 -1.14 -15.57 18.78
C GLY A 161 0.03 -15.80 19.76
N ASP A 162 -0.09 -15.26 20.96
CA ASP A 162 0.90 -15.42 22.03
C ASP A 162 1.10 -16.89 22.44
N ASN A 163 0.09 -17.70 22.18
CA ASN A 163 0.13 -19.16 22.38
C ASN A 163 0.76 -19.94 21.23
N GLY A 164 1.27 -19.25 20.20
CA GLY A 164 1.85 -19.84 19.00
C GLY A 164 0.87 -20.47 18.02
N LEU A 165 -0.46 -20.37 18.26
CA LEU A 165 -1.48 -20.89 17.38
C LEU A 165 -1.83 -19.89 16.26
N PRO A 166 -2.23 -20.37 15.06
CA PRO A 166 -2.54 -19.50 13.93
C PRO A 166 -3.83 -18.71 14.18
N LEU A 167 -3.73 -17.38 14.17
CA LEU A 167 -4.87 -16.45 14.26
C LEU A 167 -5.39 -16.07 12.88
N ALA A 168 -4.49 -15.89 11.92
CA ALA A 168 -4.87 -15.52 10.57
C ALA A 168 -3.91 -16.09 9.53
N VAL A 169 -4.45 -16.33 8.33
CA VAL A 169 -3.69 -16.59 7.11
C VAL A 169 -3.98 -15.48 6.11
N ILE A 170 -2.94 -14.94 5.48
CA ILE A 170 -3.06 -13.87 4.50
C ILE A 170 -2.47 -14.35 3.18
N GLU A 171 -3.26 -14.31 2.13
CA GLU A 171 -2.84 -14.56 0.75
C GLU A 171 -2.71 -13.25 0.01
N ALA A 172 -1.53 -12.97 -0.47
CA ALA A 172 -1.21 -11.78 -1.24
C ALA A 172 -1.46 -11.99 -2.74
N LYS A 173 -1.83 -10.93 -3.42
CA LYS A 173 -1.92 -10.89 -4.88
C LYS A 173 -1.23 -9.63 -5.40
N ARG A 174 -0.88 -9.64 -6.68
CA ARG A 174 -0.36 -8.46 -7.37
C ARG A 174 -1.36 -7.30 -7.26
N THR A 175 -0.87 -6.07 -7.23
CA THR A 175 -1.70 -4.86 -7.10
C THR A 175 -2.77 -4.74 -8.20
N SER A 176 -2.53 -5.31 -9.38
CA SER A 176 -3.46 -5.32 -10.52
C SER A 176 -4.46 -6.48 -10.53
N VAL A 177 -4.36 -7.40 -9.57
CA VAL A 177 -5.18 -8.62 -9.52
C VAL A 177 -6.30 -8.49 -8.51
N ASN A 178 -7.50 -8.98 -8.87
CA ASN A 178 -8.63 -9.06 -7.95
C ASN A 178 -8.30 -10.00 -6.78
N VAL A 179 -8.49 -9.51 -5.57
CA VAL A 179 -8.20 -10.22 -4.31
C VAL A 179 -8.98 -11.53 -4.15
N GLU A 180 -10.14 -11.66 -4.78
CA GLU A 180 -10.96 -12.90 -4.73
C GLU A 180 -10.25 -14.12 -5.31
N LYS A 181 -9.31 -13.90 -6.26
CA LYS A 181 -8.55 -15.01 -6.86
C LYS A 181 -7.69 -15.78 -5.86
N GLY A 182 -7.33 -15.18 -4.73
CA GLY A 182 -6.61 -15.84 -3.63
C GLY A 182 -7.47 -16.66 -2.68
N ARG A 183 -8.79 -16.48 -2.71
CA ARG A 183 -9.71 -17.04 -1.71
C ARG A 183 -9.61 -18.57 -1.56
N GLN A 184 -9.67 -19.29 -2.67
CA GLN A 184 -9.63 -20.77 -2.63
C GLN A 184 -8.28 -21.28 -2.08
N GLN A 185 -7.19 -20.66 -2.48
CA GLN A 185 -5.85 -21.02 -2.00
C GLN A 185 -5.72 -20.76 -0.49
N ALA A 186 -6.12 -19.57 -0.05
CA ALA A 186 -6.09 -19.21 1.37
C ALA A 186 -7.02 -20.10 2.22
N LYS A 187 -8.16 -20.53 1.66
CA LYS A 187 -9.05 -21.49 2.33
C LYS A 187 -8.35 -22.84 2.57
N LEU A 188 -7.67 -23.39 1.56
CA LEU A 188 -6.92 -24.65 1.71
C LEU A 188 -5.83 -24.54 2.77
N TYR A 189 -5.15 -23.39 2.84
CA TYR A 189 -4.16 -23.13 3.89
C TYR A 189 -4.80 -23.09 5.30
N ALA A 190 -5.96 -22.44 5.42
CA ALA A 190 -6.69 -22.41 6.69
C ALA A 190 -7.19 -23.80 7.11
N ASP A 191 -7.70 -24.60 6.17
CA ASP A 191 -8.15 -25.98 6.42
C ASP A 191 -6.98 -26.86 6.93
N PHE A 192 -5.80 -26.73 6.33
CA PHE A 192 -4.60 -27.42 6.79
C PHE A 192 -4.18 -26.99 8.20
N LEU A 193 -4.12 -25.68 8.44
CA LEU A 193 -3.73 -25.15 9.75
C LEU A 193 -4.70 -25.56 10.84
N GLU A 194 -6.01 -25.56 10.57
CA GLU A 194 -7.04 -26.05 11.48
C GLU A 194 -6.84 -27.54 11.80
N LYS A 195 -6.61 -28.38 10.79
CA LYS A 195 -6.34 -29.80 10.97
C LYS A 195 -5.10 -30.05 11.83
N LYS A 196 -4.05 -29.25 11.62
CA LYS A 196 -2.76 -29.38 12.30
C LYS A 196 -2.79 -28.89 13.74
N THR A 197 -3.50 -27.79 14.01
CA THR A 197 -3.43 -27.08 15.29
C THR A 197 -4.71 -27.11 16.11
N GLY A 198 -5.82 -27.57 15.53
CA GLY A 198 -7.15 -27.53 16.16
C GLY A 198 -7.78 -26.14 16.15
N GLN A 199 -7.10 -25.11 15.61
CA GLN A 199 -7.61 -23.73 15.53
C GLN A 199 -7.69 -23.27 14.09
N ARG A 200 -8.90 -22.87 13.65
CA ARG A 200 -9.12 -22.30 12.33
C ARG A 200 -8.69 -20.83 12.31
N PRO A 201 -7.73 -20.43 11.47
CA PRO A 201 -7.36 -19.03 11.33
C PRO A 201 -8.41 -18.25 10.50
N ILE A 202 -8.50 -16.95 10.75
CA ILE A 202 -9.23 -16.01 9.89
C ILE A 202 -8.49 -15.91 8.56
N ILE A 203 -9.23 -15.88 7.46
CA ILE A 203 -8.66 -15.80 6.11
C ILE A 203 -8.71 -14.36 5.63
N PHE A 204 -7.56 -13.86 5.19
CA PHE A 204 -7.44 -12.59 4.49
C PHE A 204 -6.89 -12.80 3.07
N THR A 205 -7.41 -12.05 2.13
CA THR A 205 -6.80 -11.90 0.81
C THR A 205 -6.56 -10.42 0.54
N THR A 206 -5.42 -10.07 -0.02
CA THR A 206 -5.07 -8.67 -0.25
C THR A 206 -4.19 -8.48 -1.48
N ASN A 207 -4.36 -7.35 -2.16
CA ASN A 207 -3.47 -6.89 -3.23
C ASN A 207 -2.73 -5.58 -2.85
N GLY A 208 -2.70 -5.25 -1.56
CA GLY A 208 -2.12 -4.03 -1.04
C GLY A 208 -3.06 -2.82 -1.03
N TYR A 209 -4.04 -2.76 -1.92
CA TYR A 209 -5.05 -1.70 -1.97
C TYR A 209 -6.40 -2.12 -1.43
N GLU A 210 -6.75 -3.35 -1.64
CA GLU A 210 -7.98 -3.97 -1.17
C GLU A 210 -7.63 -5.17 -0.29
N THR A 211 -8.32 -5.30 0.82
CA THR A 211 -8.21 -6.44 1.72
C THR A 211 -9.60 -6.98 2.01
N ARG A 212 -9.78 -8.28 1.87
CA ARG A 212 -11.05 -8.96 2.19
C ARG A 212 -10.83 -10.00 3.27
N ILE A 213 -11.84 -10.16 4.11
CA ILE A 213 -11.93 -11.16 5.17
C ILE A 213 -12.90 -12.24 4.73
N TRP A 214 -12.52 -13.47 4.95
CA TRP A 214 -13.35 -14.64 4.66
C TRP A 214 -13.47 -15.54 5.90
N SER A 215 -14.61 -16.11 6.08
CA SER A 215 -14.92 -17.13 7.09
C SER A 215 -15.06 -18.51 6.43
#